data_c68b21538790bf2c23bb0644b300a714
#
_entry.id   c68b21538790bf2c23bb0644b300a714
#
_cell.length_a   1.000
_cell.length_b   1.000
_cell.length_c   1.000
_cell.angle_alpha   90.00
_cell.angle_beta   90.00
_cell.angle_gamma   90.00
#
_symmetry.space_group_name_H-M   'P 1'
#
loop_
_entity.id
_entity.type
_entity.pdbx_description
1 polymer ?
#
loop_
_entity_poly.entity_id
_entity_poly.type
_entity_poly.pdbx_seq_one_letter_code
_entity_poly.pdbx_strand_id
1 'polypeptide(L)'
;QVVDQLLADAEQAKGMRRRGLVLAALMRLKQICNHPAHALGDGSRLAGRSGKLTRFDELVTELLDADERALVFTQFREMGELLRTHVNDQFHFDPPFLHGGVSRTGRDRMVDAFQDRSGPPLLLVSLKAGGTGLNLTAASQVIHYDRWWNPAVEDQATDRAWRIGQDRTVNVHKLVCEGTVEERIGVIIDDKRKLAESVVGTGEAWLSELSTDERRDLVVLEMGS
;
A
#
# COMPACT_ATOMS: atom_id res chain seq x y z
N GLN A 1 -10.55 -16.96 -11.86
CA GLN A 1 -12.04 -17.06 -11.96
C GLN A 1 -12.75 -15.73 -11.67
N VAL A 2 -12.62 -15.12 -10.45
CA VAL A 2 -13.33 -13.87 -10.12
C VAL A 2 -12.84 -12.70 -10.99
N VAL A 3 -11.53 -12.58 -11.17
CA VAL A 3 -10.93 -11.52 -12.01
C VAL A 3 -11.31 -11.74 -13.48
N ASP A 4 -11.25 -12.97 -13.98
CA ASP A 4 -11.62 -13.29 -15.36
C ASP A 4 -13.09 -12.96 -15.64
N GLN A 5 -13.97 -13.24 -14.67
CA GLN A 5 -15.39 -12.90 -14.78
C GLN A 5 -15.60 -11.37 -14.83
N LEU A 6 -14.93 -10.61 -13.93
CA LEU A 6 -15.02 -9.15 -13.92
C LEU A 6 -14.53 -8.53 -15.21
N LEU A 7 -13.48 -9.11 -15.83
CA LEU A 7 -12.96 -8.63 -17.10
C LEU A 7 -13.90 -8.95 -18.26
N ALA A 8 -14.44 -10.18 -18.31
CA ALA A 8 -15.42 -10.57 -19.30
C ALA A 8 -16.69 -9.69 -19.23
N ASP A 9 -17.17 -9.41 -18.01
CA ASP A 9 -18.31 -8.50 -17.79
C ASP A 9 -17.96 -7.06 -18.22
N ALA A 10 -16.71 -6.62 -18.01
CA ALA A 10 -16.24 -5.30 -18.44
C ALA A 10 -16.15 -5.17 -19.97
N GLU A 11 -15.83 -6.24 -20.71
CA GLU A 11 -15.83 -6.24 -22.18
C GLU A 11 -17.22 -6.03 -22.75
N GLN A 12 -18.24 -6.56 -22.09
CA GLN A 12 -19.66 -6.44 -22.51
C GLN A 12 -20.30 -5.13 -22.04
N ALA A 13 -19.71 -4.46 -21.04
CA ALA A 13 -20.25 -3.23 -20.46
C ALA A 13 -19.76 -1.97 -21.22
N LYS A 14 -20.51 -0.86 -21.09
CA LYS A 14 -20.15 0.45 -21.67
C LYS A 14 -20.13 1.55 -20.59
N GLY A 15 -19.41 2.62 -20.87
CA GLY A 15 -19.41 3.83 -20.06
C GLY A 15 -18.97 3.61 -18.60
N MET A 16 -19.72 4.17 -17.63
CA MET A 16 -19.38 4.10 -16.20
C MET A 16 -19.40 2.69 -15.62
N ARG A 17 -20.29 1.80 -16.10
CA ARG A 17 -20.34 0.41 -15.65
C ARG A 17 -19.05 -0.33 -16.01
N ARG A 18 -18.55 -0.16 -17.22
CA ARG A 18 -17.26 -0.73 -17.64
C ARG A 18 -16.12 -0.26 -16.78
N ARG A 19 -16.05 1.07 -16.49
CA ARG A 19 -15.03 1.64 -15.62
C ARG A 19 -15.05 1.02 -14.22
N GLY A 20 -16.24 0.89 -13.64
CA GLY A 20 -16.41 0.27 -12.32
C GLY A 20 -15.91 -1.18 -12.26
N LEU A 21 -16.21 -1.99 -13.28
CA LEU A 21 -15.78 -3.39 -13.36
C LEU A 21 -14.26 -3.52 -13.51
N VAL A 22 -13.64 -2.70 -14.35
CA VAL A 22 -12.17 -2.68 -14.50
C VAL A 22 -11.50 -2.30 -13.19
N LEU A 23 -11.97 -1.25 -12.51
CA LEU A 23 -11.42 -0.85 -11.21
C LEU A 23 -11.58 -1.97 -10.17
N ALA A 24 -12.73 -2.64 -10.13
CA ALA A 24 -12.97 -3.76 -9.23
C ALA A 24 -12.01 -4.93 -9.50
N ALA A 25 -11.77 -5.28 -10.78
CA ALA A 25 -10.82 -6.31 -11.17
C ALA A 25 -9.39 -5.96 -10.72
N LEU A 26 -8.96 -4.73 -10.98
CA LEU A 26 -7.64 -4.24 -10.60
C LEU A 26 -7.46 -4.22 -9.06
N MET A 27 -8.49 -3.78 -8.31
CA MET A 27 -8.46 -3.82 -6.84
C MET A 27 -8.37 -5.27 -6.34
N ARG A 28 -9.04 -6.20 -6.98
CA ARG A 28 -8.96 -7.63 -6.63
C ARG A 28 -7.59 -8.21 -6.90
N LEU A 29 -6.96 -7.86 -8.02
CA LEU A 29 -5.57 -8.24 -8.33
C LEU A 29 -4.59 -7.72 -7.29
N LYS A 30 -4.73 -6.47 -6.86
CA LYS A 30 -3.91 -5.92 -5.77
C LYS A 30 -4.08 -6.67 -4.45
N GLN A 31 -5.30 -7.04 -4.09
CA GLN A 31 -5.54 -7.85 -2.90
C GLN A 31 -4.83 -9.21 -2.98
N ILE A 32 -4.81 -9.83 -4.18
CA ILE A 32 -4.09 -11.09 -4.42
C ILE A 32 -2.58 -10.87 -4.26
N CYS A 33 -2.03 -9.81 -4.86
CA CYS A 33 -0.62 -9.44 -4.71
C CYS A 33 -0.22 -9.16 -3.25
N ASN A 34 -1.11 -8.58 -2.46
CA ASN A 34 -0.85 -8.33 -1.05
C ASN A 34 -0.72 -9.63 -0.27
N HIS A 35 -1.77 -10.46 -0.30
CA HIS A 35 -1.78 -11.75 0.38
C HIS A 35 -3.00 -12.60 -0.01
N PRO A 36 -2.87 -13.93 -0.16
CA PRO A 36 -4.02 -14.80 -0.43
C PRO A 36 -5.16 -14.66 0.59
N ALA A 37 -4.85 -14.59 1.89
CA ALA A 37 -5.88 -14.40 2.93
C ALA A 37 -6.61 -13.05 2.79
N HIS A 38 -5.94 -12.00 2.37
CA HIS A 38 -6.56 -10.70 2.09
C HIS A 38 -7.53 -10.81 0.89
N ALA A 39 -7.11 -11.50 -0.16
CA ALA A 39 -7.95 -11.71 -1.31
C ALA A 39 -9.16 -12.60 -1.02
N LEU A 40 -9.03 -13.62 -0.20
CA LEU A 40 -10.09 -14.55 0.14
C LEU A 40 -11.03 -14.00 1.24
N GLY A 41 -10.49 -13.23 2.18
CA GLY A 41 -11.24 -12.74 3.35
C GLY A 41 -11.68 -13.86 4.29
N ASP A 42 -10.95 -14.98 4.32
CA ASP A 42 -11.32 -16.23 4.97
C ASP A 42 -10.69 -16.43 6.35
N GLY A 43 -9.90 -15.45 6.83
CA GLY A 43 -9.19 -15.55 8.10
C GLY A 43 -8.09 -16.64 8.12
N SER A 44 -7.67 -17.14 6.96
CA SER A 44 -6.66 -18.18 6.85
C SER A 44 -5.28 -17.71 7.30
N ARG A 45 -4.42 -18.67 7.66
CA ARG A 45 -3.05 -18.44 8.13
C ARG A 45 -2.27 -17.53 7.16
N LEU A 46 -1.49 -16.59 7.71
CA LEU A 46 -0.69 -15.64 6.92
C LEU A 46 0.69 -16.18 6.59
N ALA A 47 1.44 -16.67 7.58
CA ALA A 47 2.85 -17.05 7.45
C ALA A 47 3.12 -18.04 6.31
N GLY A 48 4.18 -17.78 5.52
CA GLY A 48 4.69 -18.67 4.47
C GLY A 48 3.85 -18.71 3.19
N ARG A 49 2.94 -17.75 2.97
CA ARG A 49 2.02 -17.74 1.81
C ARG A 49 2.18 -16.54 0.88
N SER A 50 3.03 -15.58 1.22
CA SER A 50 3.23 -14.36 0.44
C SER A 50 4.69 -13.93 0.50
N GLY A 51 5.36 -13.85 -0.64
CA GLY A 51 6.72 -13.30 -0.73
C GLY A 51 6.78 -11.84 -0.24
N LYS A 52 5.72 -11.08 -0.48
CA LYS A 52 5.60 -9.70 0.02
C LYS A 52 5.59 -9.67 1.55
N LEU A 53 4.87 -10.57 2.21
CA LEU A 53 4.87 -10.68 3.67
C LEU A 53 6.23 -11.13 4.19
N THR A 54 6.89 -12.09 3.53
CA THR A 54 8.25 -12.52 3.88
C THR A 54 9.23 -11.35 3.80
N ARG A 55 9.19 -10.56 2.74
CA ARG A 55 10.07 -9.37 2.61
C ARG A 55 9.75 -8.31 3.67
N PHE A 56 8.48 -8.16 4.01
CA PHE A 56 8.06 -7.28 5.10
C PHE A 56 8.67 -7.73 6.45
N ASP A 57 8.64 -9.03 6.76
CA ASP A 57 9.21 -9.59 7.99
C ASP A 57 10.73 -9.35 8.06
N GLU A 58 11.44 -9.52 6.94
CA GLU A 58 12.87 -9.20 6.85
C GLU A 58 13.14 -7.72 7.19
N LEU A 59 12.39 -6.80 6.58
CA LEU A 59 12.52 -5.36 6.84
C LEU A 59 12.20 -5.02 8.31
N VAL A 60 11.18 -5.65 8.89
CA VAL A 60 10.84 -5.44 10.31
C VAL A 60 11.97 -5.96 11.20
N THR A 61 12.55 -7.09 10.89
CA THR A 61 13.70 -7.62 11.62
C THR A 61 14.89 -6.67 11.55
N GLU A 62 15.26 -6.24 10.34
CA GLU A 62 16.37 -5.31 10.10
C GLU A 62 16.22 -4.01 10.91
N LEU A 63 15.01 -3.42 10.91
CA LEU A 63 14.76 -2.17 11.64
C LEU A 63 14.77 -2.35 13.17
N LEU A 64 14.28 -3.48 13.68
CA LEU A 64 14.32 -3.78 15.12
C LEU A 64 15.76 -3.99 15.61
N ASP A 65 16.59 -4.68 14.83
CA ASP A 65 18.01 -4.88 15.12
C ASP A 65 18.80 -3.55 15.11
N ALA A 66 18.39 -2.60 14.27
CA ALA A 66 18.99 -1.27 14.16
C ALA A 66 18.42 -0.23 15.15
N ASP A 67 17.47 -0.58 16.01
CA ASP A 67 16.70 0.33 16.88
C ASP A 67 16.09 1.50 16.10
N GLU A 68 15.57 1.19 14.91
CA GLU A 68 14.90 2.13 14.01
C GLU A 68 13.38 2.03 14.08
N ARG A 69 12.69 3.01 13.50
CA ARG A 69 11.22 3.07 13.48
C ARG A 69 10.70 3.23 12.08
N ALA A 70 9.57 2.58 11.81
CA ALA A 70 8.96 2.64 10.50
C ALA A 70 7.49 3.06 10.52
N LEU A 71 7.13 3.79 9.45
CA LEU A 71 5.74 3.94 8.99
C LEU A 71 5.45 2.86 7.96
N VAL A 72 4.36 2.14 8.16
CA VAL A 72 3.91 1.12 7.21
C VAL A 72 2.59 1.56 6.60
N PHE A 73 2.61 1.85 5.32
CA PHE A 73 1.43 2.31 4.59
C PHE A 73 0.74 1.19 3.82
N THR A 74 -0.57 1.12 3.93
CA THR A 74 -1.43 0.30 3.09
C THR A 74 -2.69 1.05 2.69
N GLN A 75 -3.22 0.79 1.49
CA GLN A 75 -4.49 1.38 1.06
C GLN A 75 -5.70 0.60 1.60
N PHE A 76 -5.50 -0.66 2.00
CA PHE A 76 -6.58 -1.54 2.45
C PHE A 76 -6.61 -1.62 3.97
N ARG A 77 -7.74 -1.27 4.57
CA ARG A 77 -7.90 -1.42 6.02
C ARG A 77 -7.76 -2.87 6.45
N GLU A 78 -8.35 -3.78 5.69
CA GLU A 78 -8.31 -5.21 5.96
C GLU A 78 -6.86 -5.73 5.98
N MET A 79 -6.02 -5.28 5.04
CA MET A 79 -4.60 -5.64 5.04
C MET A 79 -3.86 -5.06 6.25
N GLY A 80 -4.19 -3.83 6.65
CA GLY A 80 -3.63 -3.22 7.86
C GLY A 80 -3.93 -4.03 9.12
N GLU A 81 -5.16 -4.52 9.29
CA GLU A 81 -5.54 -5.40 10.41
C GLU A 81 -4.80 -6.75 10.34
N LEU A 82 -4.65 -7.33 9.13
CA LEU A 82 -3.87 -8.56 8.95
C LEU A 82 -2.40 -8.37 9.33
N LEU A 83 -1.78 -7.27 8.89
CA LEU A 83 -0.40 -6.93 9.25
C LEU A 83 -0.25 -6.70 10.76
N ARG A 84 -1.19 -6.02 11.39
CA ARG A 84 -1.21 -5.80 12.84
C ARG A 84 -1.20 -7.12 13.61
N THR A 85 -2.13 -8.02 13.25
CA THR A 85 -2.20 -9.36 13.85
C THR A 85 -0.91 -10.13 13.62
N HIS A 86 -0.40 -10.12 12.39
CA HIS A 86 0.84 -10.82 12.03
C HIS A 86 2.05 -10.30 12.81
N VAL A 87 2.21 -8.99 12.92
CA VAL A 87 3.31 -8.38 13.70
C VAL A 87 3.21 -8.75 15.17
N ASN A 88 2.00 -8.71 15.75
CA ASN A 88 1.80 -9.13 17.13
C ASN A 88 2.17 -10.59 17.37
N ASP A 89 1.79 -11.47 16.46
CA ASP A 89 2.07 -12.90 16.55
C ASP A 89 3.55 -13.23 16.34
N GLN A 90 4.22 -12.55 15.40
CA GLN A 90 5.59 -12.84 14.97
C GLN A 90 6.65 -12.11 15.80
N PHE A 91 6.40 -10.86 16.18
CA PHE A 91 7.38 -9.98 16.83
C PHE A 91 7.00 -9.61 18.27
N HIS A 92 5.86 -10.09 18.77
CA HIS A 92 5.40 -9.96 20.15
C HIS A 92 5.16 -8.53 20.63
N PHE A 93 4.76 -7.63 19.72
CA PHE A 93 4.24 -6.30 20.05
C PHE A 93 3.05 -5.95 19.16
N ASP A 94 2.11 -5.14 19.68
CA ASP A 94 0.92 -4.70 18.95
C ASP A 94 1.15 -3.31 18.34
N PRO A 95 1.43 -3.20 17.02
CA PRO A 95 1.64 -1.91 16.40
C PRO A 95 0.32 -1.14 16.32
N PRO A 96 0.27 0.16 16.70
CA PRO A 96 -0.91 0.96 16.48
C PRO A 96 -1.24 1.06 14.99
N PHE A 97 -2.55 1.05 14.68
CA PHE A 97 -3.04 1.18 13.31
C PHE A 97 -3.94 2.41 13.15
N LEU A 98 -3.42 3.41 12.47
CA LEU A 98 -4.10 4.66 12.18
C LEU A 98 -4.91 4.53 10.89
N HIS A 99 -6.24 4.54 11.00
CA HIS A 99 -7.18 4.44 9.88
C HIS A 99 -8.35 5.41 10.04
N GLY A 100 -9.20 5.53 9.00
CA GLY A 100 -10.30 6.51 8.98
C GLY A 100 -11.36 6.34 10.08
N GLY A 101 -11.45 5.17 10.71
CA GLY A 101 -12.35 4.91 11.85
C GLY A 101 -11.80 5.34 13.21
N VAL A 102 -10.54 5.76 13.30
CA VAL A 102 -9.94 6.21 14.57
C VAL A 102 -10.40 7.63 14.88
N SER A 103 -10.89 7.87 16.10
CA SER A 103 -11.26 9.20 16.57
C SER A 103 -10.06 10.17 16.57
N ARG A 104 -10.31 11.48 16.54
CA ARG A 104 -9.24 12.50 16.59
C ARG A 104 -8.33 12.29 17.81
N THR A 105 -8.91 12.14 18.99
CA THR A 105 -8.16 11.91 20.23
C THR A 105 -7.37 10.60 20.21
N GLY A 106 -7.96 9.53 19.61
CA GLY A 106 -7.25 8.26 19.43
C GLY A 106 -6.06 8.40 18.49
N ARG A 107 -6.21 9.17 17.43
CA ARG A 107 -5.15 9.48 16.49
C ARG A 107 -3.99 10.25 17.15
N ASP A 108 -4.32 11.30 17.90
CA ASP A 108 -3.32 12.12 18.59
C ASP A 108 -2.52 11.23 19.57
N ARG A 109 -3.19 10.38 20.35
CA ARG A 109 -2.52 9.42 21.26
C ARG A 109 -1.60 8.42 20.52
N MET A 110 -2.01 7.91 19.36
CA MET A 110 -1.18 6.98 18.58
C MET A 110 0.07 7.68 18.04
N VAL A 111 -0.07 8.93 17.58
CA VAL A 111 1.03 9.73 17.09
C VAL A 111 2.00 10.06 18.25
N ASP A 112 1.50 10.54 19.38
CA ASP A 112 2.31 10.86 20.55
C ASP A 112 3.08 9.62 21.04
N ALA A 113 2.40 8.46 21.15
CA ALA A 113 3.03 7.22 21.52
C ALA A 113 4.11 6.76 20.52
N PHE A 114 3.89 6.95 19.22
CA PHE A 114 4.88 6.62 18.20
C PHE A 114 6.08 7.58 18.22
N GLN A 115 5.88 8.86 18.59
CA GLN A 115 6.96 9.84 18.69
C GLN A 115 7.80 9.67 19.96
N ASP A 116 7.28 9.05 20.99
CA ASP A 116 8.02 8.75 22.22
C ASP A 116 9.11 7.71 21.95
N ARG A 117 10.32 7.91 22.49
CA ARG A 117 11.45 6.96 22.29
C ARG A 117 11.18 5.55 22.82
N SER A 118 10.35 5.42 23.83
CA SER A 118 9.93 4.13 24.40
C SER A 118 8.70 3.54 23.70
N GLY A 119 8.17 4.25 22.70
CA GLY A 119 6.96 3.85 21.98
C GLY A 119 7.18 2.72 20.96
N PRO A 120 6.12 2.28 20.31
CA PRO A 120 6.17 1.16 19.37
C PRO A 120 7.10 1.45 18.18
N PRO A 121 7.88 0.47 17.71
CA PRO A 121 8.79 0.67 16.58
C PRO A 121 8.06 0.83 15.23
N LEU A 122 6.82 0.36 15.12
CA LEU A 122 6.00 0.45 13.92
C LEU A 122 4.73 1.26 14.17
N LEU A 123 4.34 2.08 13.19
CA LEU A 123 3.00 2.65 13.07
C LEU A 123 2.41 2.26 11.73
N LEU A 124 1.34 1.48 11.75
CA LEU A 124 0.58 1.16 10.55
C LEU A 124 -0.34 2.34 10.21
N VAL A 125 -0.42 2.70 8.93
CA VAL A 125 -1.21 3.86 8.48
C VAL A 125 -2.00 3.48 7.23
N SER A 126 -3.31 3.64 7.29
CA SER A 126 -4.13 3.59 6.09
C SER A 126 -3.96 4.89 5.30
N LEU A 127 -3.61 4.78 4.02
CA LEU A 127 -3.40 5.95 3.14
C LEU A 127 -4.60 6.89 3.10
N LYS A 128 -5.83 6.37 3.21
CA LYS A 128 -7.05 7.18 3.29
C LYS A 128 -7.18 7.99 4.58
N ALA A 129 -6.57 7.53 5.67
CA ALA A 129 -6.60 8.23 6.96
C ALA A 129 -5.53 9.33 7.05
N GLY A 130 -4.57 9.26 6.17
CA GLY A 130 -3.40 10.13 6.14
C GLY A 130 -3.65 11.58 5.70
N GLY A 131 -4.88 12.03 5.40
CA GLY A 131 -5.18 13.35 4.83
C GLY A 131 -4.88 14.57 5.69
N THR A 132 -4.52 14.42 6.96
CA THR A 132 -4.30 15.52 7.87
C THR A 132 -2.86 15.58 8.34
N GLY A 133 -2.08 16.51 7.84
CA GLY A 133 -0.81 17.09 8.30
C GLY A 133 -0.02 16.46 9.46
N LEU A 134 -0.05 15.13 9.61
CA LEU A 134 0.65 14.44 10.68
C LEU A 134 2.16 14.65 10.54
N ASN A 135 2.84 14.95 11.64
CA ASN A 135 4.28 14.98 11.72
C ASN A 135 4.76 13.71 12.40
N LEU A 136 5.49 12.84 11.67
CA LEU A 136 5.89 11.49 12.11
C LEU A 136 7.41 11.32 11.99
N THR A 137 8.16 12.30 12.44
CA THR A 137 9.62 12.40 12.33
C THR A 137 10.40 11.37 13.17
N ALA A 138 9.74 10.62 14.05
CA ALA A 138 10.39 9.51 14.72
C ALA A 138 10.77 8.36 13.77
N ALA A 139 10.12 8.27 12.60
CA ALA A 139 10.40 7.25 11.60
C ALA A 139 11.62 7.61 10.75
N SER A 140 12.58 6.70 10.65
CA SER A 140 13.67 6.69 9.66
C SER A 140 13.40 5.74 8.48
N GLN A 141 12.36 4.92 8.59
CA GLN A 141 11.97 3.96 7.57
C GLN A 141 10.51 4.17 7.17
N VAL A 142 10.22 4.09 5.87
CA VAL A 142 8.87 4.13 5.31
C VAL A 142 8.67 2.89 4.44
N ILE A 143 7.65 2.10 4.74
CA ILE A 143 7.33 0.88 3.99
C ILE A 143 5.96 1.06 3.35
N HIS A 144 5.91 1.16 2.03
CA HIS A 144 4.67 1.04 1.27
C HIS A 144 4.41 -0.45 1.00
N TYR A 145 3.55 -1.07 1.82
CA TYR A 145 3.22 -2.48 1.69
C TYR A 145 2.48 -2.78 0.38
N ASP A 146 1.60 -1.86 -0.03
CA ASP A 146 1.00 -1.85 -1.35
C ASP A 146 1.13 -0.46 -2.00
N ARG A 147 1.34 -0.44 -3.32
CA ARG A 147 1.50 0.78 -4.11
C ARG A 147 0.18 1.53 -4.25
N TRP A 148 0.22 2.84 -4.09
CA TRP A 148 -0.90 3.68 -4.52
C TRP A 148 -0.75 4.02 -6.00
N TRP A 149 -1.86 4.05 -6.73
CA TRP A 149 -1.83 4.32 -8.17
C TRP A 149 -1.72 5.81 -8.51
N ASN A 150 -1.75 6.67 -7.51
CA ASN A 150 -1.41 8.06 -7.63
C ASN A 150 -0.09 8.33 -6.90
N PRO A 151 1.00 8.62 -7.64
CA PRO A 151 2.31 8.85 -7.03
C PRO A 151 2.31 10.02 -6.05
N ALA A 152 1.49 11.06 -6.30
CA ALA A 152 1.38 12.20 -5.39
C ALA A 152 0.86 11.82 -4.00
N VAL A 153 0.02 10.77 -3.90
CA VAL A 153 -0.46 10.25 -2.60
C VAL A 153 0.63 9.47 -1.88
N GLU A 154 1.44 8.67 -2.61
CA GLU A 154 2.62 7.99 -2.04
C GLU A 154 3.65 9.01 -1.54
N ASP A 155 3.94 10.02 -2.34
CA ASP A 155 4.90 11.06 -2.00
C ASP A 155 4.41 11.86 -0.77
N GLN A 156 3.13 12.25 -0.74
CA GLN A 156 2.52 12.90 0.42
C GLN A 156 2.56 12.02 1.68
N ALA A 157 2.44 10.70 1.54
CA ALA A 157 2.56 9.78 2.66
C ALA A 157 4.01 9.72 3.17
N THR A 158 4.98 9.65 2.27
CA THR A 158 6.42 9.67 2.58
C THR A 158 6.83 10.99 3.24
N ASP A 159 6.32 12.13 2.78
CA ASP A 159 6.59 13.47 3.33
C ASP A 159 6.17 13.65 4.80
N ARG A 160 5.44 12.69 5.37
CA ARG A 160 5.10 12.69 6.81
C ARG A 160 6.28 12.33 7.69
N ALA A 161 7.15 11.44 7.19
CA ALA A 161 8.41 11.11 7.84
C ALA A 161 9.47 12.17 7.54
N TRP A 162 9.44 12.75 6.33
CA TRP A 162 10.38 13.80 5.91
C TRP A 162 9.78 15.19 6.13
N ARG A 163 9.93 15.73 7.33
CA ARG A 163 9.49 17.08 7.68
C ARG A 163 10.55 17.81 8.51
N ILE A 164 10.31 19.11 8.73
CA ILE A 164 11.12 19.93 9.64
C ILE A 164 11.21 19.25 11.00
N GLY A 165 12.43 18.96 11.46
CA GLY A 165 12.71 18.19 12.68
C GLY A 165 13.13 16.74 12.42
N GLN A 166 13.27 16.32 11.16
CA GLN A 166 13.88 15.04 10.80
C GLN A 166 15.38 15.21 10.62
N ASP A 167 16.16 14.61 11.53
CA ASP A 167 17.63 14.67 11.54
C ASP A 167 18.29 13.44 10.91
N ARG A 168 17.48 12.45 10.49
CA ARG A 168 17.96 11.18 9.92
C ARG A 168 17.61 11.07 8.45
N THR A 169 18.38 10.29 7.71
CA THR A 169 17.99 9.85 6.36
C THR A 169 16.74 8.99 6.45
N VAL A 170 15.75 9.26 5.64
CA VAL A 170 14.53 8.46 5.54
C VAL A 170 14.68 7.50 4.36
N ASN A 171 14.68 6.20 4.65
CA ASN A 171 14.70 5.15 3.62
C ASN A 171 13.26 4.77 3.27
N VAL A 172 12.97 4.64 1.98
CA VAL A 172 11.63 4.33 1.48
C VAL A 172 11.65 3.01 0.74
N HIS A 173 10.90 2.04 1.25
CA HIS A 173 10.71 0.72 0.66
C HIS A 173 9.34 0.63 0.01
N LYS A 174 9.29 0.22 -1.25
CA LYS A 174 8.04 -0.02 -1.98
C LYS A 174 7.98 -1.49 -2.35
N LEU A 175 7.08 -2.24 -1.71
CA LEU A 175 6.92 -3.66 -1.96
C LEU A 175 6.09 -3.88 -3.23
N VAL A 176 6.66 -4.57 -4.21
CA VAL A 176 6.05 -4.86 -5.51
C VAL A 176 6.19 -6.34 -5.80
N CYS A 177 5.12 -6.99 -6.25
CA CYS A 177 5.19 -8.34 -6.77
C CYS A 177 5.62 -8.30 -8.24
N GLU A 178 6.75 -8.92 -8.56
CA GLU A 178 7.28 -9.04 -9.92
C GLU A 178 6.33 -9.85 -10.82
N GLY A 179 6.31 -9.56 -12.12
CA GLY A 179 5.45 -10.22 -13.09
C GLY A 179 3.95 -9.96 -12.92
N THR A 180 3.56 -8.97 -12.10
CA THR A 180 2.16 -8.69 -11.79
C THR A 180 1.69 -7.31 -12.24
N VAL A 181 0.38 -7.08 -12.04
CA VAL A 181 -0.25 -5.76 -12.24
C VAL A 181 0.45 -4.63 -11.46
N GLU A 182 1.08 -4.92 -10.31
CA GLU A 182 1.76 -3.89 -9.52
C GLU A 182 3.02 -3.36 -10.23
N GLU A 183 3.80 -4.24 -10.83
CA GLU A 183 5.00 -3.84 -11.58
C GLU A 183 4.63 -3.03 -12.83
N ARG A 184 3.66 -3.50 -13.61
CA ARG A 184 3.19 -2.81 -14.83
C ARG A 184 2.62 -1.43 -14.53
N ILE A 185 1.82 -1.32 -13.48
CA ILE A 185 1.32 -0.01 -13.02
C ILE A 185 2.48 0.88 -12.56
N GLY A 186 3.49 0.30 -11.89
CA GLY A 186 4.70 1.02 -11.52
C GLY A 186 5.38 1.67 -12.71
N VAL A 187 5.60 0.92 -13.80
CA VAL A 187 6.19 1.42 -15.06
C VAL A 187 5.36 2.56 -15.64
N ILE A 188 4.05 2.40 -15.74
CA ILE A 188 3.15 3.45 -16.27
C ILE A 188 3.20 4.72 -15.41
N ILE A 189 3.24 4.57 -14.09
CA ILE A 189 3.35 5.70 -13.16
C ILE A 189 4.67 6.44 -13.37
N ASP A 190 5.78 5.70 -13.48
CA ASP A 190 7.11 6.29 -13.65
C ASP A 190 7.26 6.99 -15.02
N ASP A 191 6.68 6.43 -16.07
CA ASP A 191 6.65 7.07 -17.39
C ASP A 191 5.76 8.33 -17.41
N LYS A 192 4.62 8.28 -16.71
CA LYS A 192 3.78 9.47 -16.53
C LYS A 192 4.45 10.55 -15.67
N ARG A 193 5.24 10.19 -14.66
CA ARG A 193 6.06 11.16 -13.90
C ARG A 193 7.03 11.90 -14.82
N LYS A 194 7.70 11.21 -15.73
CA LYS A 194 8.61 11.81 -16.71
C LYS A 194 7.90 12.75 -17.68
N LEU A 195 6.62 12.46 -17.99
CA LEU A 195 5.78 13.28 -18.87
C LEU A 195 5.02 14.38 -18.12
N ALA A 196 4.75 14.22 -16.82
CA ALA A 196 3.84 15.05 -16.02
C ALA A 196 4.52 16.21 -15.27
N GLU A 197 5.69 16.68 -15.67
CA GLU A 197 6.04 18.08 -15.38
C GLU A 197 5.01 19.07 -15.94
N SER A 198 4.02 18.62 -16.71
CA SER A 198 3.04 19.48 -17.38
C SER A 198 1.54 19.20 -17.18
N VAL A 199 1.11 18.05 -16.60
CA VAL A 199 -0.35 17.80 -16.41
C VAL A 199 -0.65 17.03 -15.12
N VAL A 200 -1.16 17.72 -14.14
CA VAL A 200 -1.66 17.16 -12.86
C VAL A 200 -3.06 16.59 -13.07
N GLY A 201 -3.15 15.30 -13.37
CA GLY A 201 -4.40 14.53 -13.24
C GLY A 201 -4.49 13.95 -11.83
N THR A 202 -5.44 14.43 -11.01
CA THR A 202 -5.63 13.98 -9.65
C THR A 202 -6.46 12.70 -9.60
N GLY A 203 -5.91 11.62 -9.02
CA GLY A 203 -6.66 10.42 -8.65
C GLY A 203 -6.47 9.20 -9.56
N GLU A 204 -7.29 8.17 -9.33
CA GLU A 204 -7.33 6.90 -10.10
C GLU A 204 -8.03 7.05 -11.47
N ALA A 205 -8.48 8.26 -11.83
CA ALA A 205 -9.25 8.53 -13.04
C ALA A 205 -8.51 8.11 -14.33
N TRP A 206 -7.19 8.22 -14.35
CA TRP A 206 -6.36 7.84 -15.50
C TRP A 206 -6.45 6.35 -15.86
N LEU A 207 -6.68 5.46 -14.87
CA LEU A 207 -6.89 4.03 -15.12
C LEU A 207 -8.16 3.78 -15.94
N SER A 208 -9.14 4.66 -15.80
CA SER A 208 -10.37 4.59 -16.57
C SER A 208 -10.21 5.10 -18.00
N GLU A 209 -9.14 5.83 -18.28
CA GLU A 209 -8.82 6.40 -19.61
C GLU A 209 -7.95 5.47 -20.46
N LEU A 210 -7.36 4.42 -19.85
CA LEU A 210 -6.59 3.42 -20.59
C LEU A 210 -7.42 2.77 -21.69
N SER A 211 -6.81 2.56 -22.87
CA SER A 211 -7.38 1.81 -23.99
C SER A 211 -7.67 0.36 -23.59
N THR A 212 -8.41 -0.36 -24.43
CA THR A 212 -8.71 -1.79 -24.18
C THR A 212 -7.43 -2.63 -24.19
N ASP A 213 -6.50 -2.32 -25.08
CA ASP A 213 -5.24 -3.05 -25.23
C ASP A 213 -4.32 -2.78 -24.03
N GLU A 214 -4.14 -1.54 -23.60
CA GLU A 214 -3.37 -1.19 -22.40
C GLU A 214 -3.92 -1.87 -21.12
N ARG A 215 -5.25 -1.99 -21.01
CA ARG A 215 -5.88 -2.70 -19.87
C ARG A 215 -5.67 -4.20 -19.93
N ARG A 216 -5.69 -4.78 -21.13
CA ARG A 216 -5.43 -6.21 -21.34
C ARG A 216 -3.99 -6.52 -20.96
N ASP A 217 -3.06 -5.69 -21.37
CA ASP A 217 -1.64 -5.81 -21.04
C ASP A 217 -1.37 -5.68 -19.52
N LEU A 218 -2.16 -4.87 -18.80
CA LEU A 218 -2.06 -4.77 -17.34
C LEU A 218 -2.43 -6.07 -16.61
N VAL A 219 -3.30 -6.88 -17.19
CA VAL A 219 -3.89 -8.05 -16.53
C VAL A 219 -3.22 -9.36 -16.95
N VAL A 220 -2.60 -9.43 -18.13
CA VAL A 220 -1.86 -10.61 -18.58
C VAL A 220 -0.64 -10.78 -17.68
N LEU A 221 -0.66 -11.82 -16.86
CA LEU A 221 0.51 -12.24 -16.08
C LEU A 221 1.58 -12.77 -17.05
N GLU A 222 2.81 -12.27 -16.95
CA GLU A 222 3.94 -12.96 -17.57
C GLU A 222 4.19 -14.23 -16.77
N MET A 223 3.71 -15.34 -17.30
CA MET A 223 4.15 -16.65 -16.84
C MET A 223 5.61 -16.76 -17.26
N GLY A 224 6.52 -16.60 -16.28
CA GLY A 224 7.94 -16.75 -16.51
C GLY A 224 8.27 -18.07 -17.16
N SER A 225 9.08 -18.01 -18.20
CA SER A 225 9.66 -19.15 -18.90
C SER A 225 10.64 -19.88 -18.00
#